data_fb1b0d8c79a45a69c7da9f4baf81f804
#
_entry.id   fb1b0d8c79a45a69c7da9f4baf81f804
#
_cell.length_a   1.000
_cell.length_b   1.000
_cell.length_c   1.000
_cell.angle_alpha   90.00
_cell.angle_beta   90.00
_cell.angle_gamma   90.00
#
_symmetry.space_group_name_H-M   'P 1'
#
loop_
_entity.id
_entity.type
_entity.pdbx_description
1 polymer ?
#
loop_
_entity_poly.entity_id
_entity_poly.type
_entity_poly.pdbx_seq_one_letter_code
_entity_poly.pdbx_strand_id
1 'polypeptide(L)'
;MEKIKMTTPLVEMDGDEMTRVLWKLIKEELLLPYVDINTEYYDLGLVNRNETNDQVTIDSAEATKKYCVAVKCATITPNAARVKEYDLKEMYKSPNGTIRAILDGTVFRAPIIVNGIEPYVKTWKKPITIARHAYGDVYKASEMKIPGAGKAELVYTDEQGNESRELIHNFKGAGIIQGMHNLNDSIENFARSCFNFALETKQDLWFATKDTISKKYDHTFKDIFQEIYDKDYADKFKEAGIEYFYTLIDDAVARVVRSEGGYIWACKNYDGDVMSDMVATAFGSLSMMTSVLVSPQGYYEYEAAHGTVQRHYYKHLKGEETSTNPIATIFAWTGALRKRGELDSIPELSKFADTLEKACIKTVEDGKMTKDLALITTLDNPVTLNTQDFIKAVRETLDELM
;
A
#
# COMPACT_ATOMS: atom_id res chain seq x y z
N MET A 1 -19.66 28.12 1.34
CA MET A 1 -18.29 28.27 1.88
C MET A 1 -17.35 28.52 0.69
N GLU A 2 -16.32 29.37 0.81
CA GLU A 2 -15.32 29.49 -0.24
C GLU A 2 -14.49 28.22 -0.28
N LYS A 3 -14.18 27.70 -1.48
CA LYS A 3 -13.40 26.47 -1.61
C LYS A 3 -11.94 26.70 -1.22
N ILE A 4 -11.35 25.69 -0.59
CA ILE A 4 -9.92 25.66 -0.27
C ILE A 4 -9.14 25.54 -1.59
N LYS A 5 -8.22 26.46 -1.86
CA LYS A 5 -7.43 26.51 -3.09
C LYS A 5 -6.13 25.71 -2.93
N MET A 6 -5.84 24.84 -3.87
CA MET A 6 -4.55 24.16 -3.98
C MET A 6 -3.62 24.98 -4.89
N THR A 7 -2.36 25.15 -4.48
CA THR A 7 -1.34 25.89 -5.23
C THR A 7 -0.51 25.00 -6.12
N THR A 8 -0.06 23.88 -5.61
CA THR A 8 0.74 22.89 -6.35
C THR A 8 -0.15 21.72 -6.79
N PRO A 9 0.01 21.20 -8.01
CA PRO A 9 -0.74 20.04 -8.44
C PRO A 9 -0.48 18.79 -7.56
N LEU A 10 -1.55 18.03 -7.35
CA LEU A 10 -1.49 16.65 -6.88
C LEU A 10 -1.51 15.71 -8.10
N VAL A 11 -0.62 14.74 -8.16
CA VAL A 11 -0.67 13.74 -9.24
C VAL A 11 -1.85 12.80 -8.97
N GLU A 12 -2.81 12.81 -9.87
CA GLU A 12 -4.00 11.96 -9.81
C GLU A 12 -3.86 10.81 -10.78
N MET A 13 -3.80 9.59 -10.27
CA MET A 13 -3.71 8.36 -11.04
C MET A 13 -5.03 7.61 -10.96
N ASP A 14 -5.89 7.76 -11.97
CA ASP A 14 -7.16 7.03 -12.05
C ASP A 14 -6.93 5.55 -12.38
N GLY A 15 -7.93 4.70 -12.17
CA GLY A 15 -7.75 3.25 -12.26
C GLY A 15 -8.87 2.53 -13.00
N ASP A 16 -9.25 1.36 -12.49
CA ASP A 16 -10.14 0.42 -13.18
C ASP A 16 -11.39 0.07 -12.36
N GLU A 17 -12.38 -0.44 -13.07
CA GLU A 17 -13.55 -1.17 -12.58
C GLU A 17 -14.33 -0.43 -11.49
N MET A 18 -14.77 -1.10 -10.41
CA MET A 18 -15.60 -0.50 -9.38
C MET A 18 -14.88 0.62 -8.61
N THR A 19 -13.57 0.52 -8.46
CA THR A 19 -12.79 1.57 -7.79
C THR A 19 -12.74 2.86 -8.60
N ARG A 20 -12.79 2.82 -9.93
CA ARG A 20 -12.94 4.01 -10.77
C ARG A 20 -14.33 4.65 -10.60
N VAL A 21 -15.37 3.86 -10.42
CA VAL A 21 -16.71 4.37 -10.09
C VAL A 21 -16.72 5.07 -8.74
N LEU A 22 -16.09 4.46 -7.72
CA LEU A 22 -15.92 5.06 -6.40
C LEU A 22 -15.12 6.37 -6.47
N TRP A 23 -14.04 6.38 -7.24
CA TRP A 23 -13.15 7.53 -7.43
C TRP A 23 -13.91 8.78 -7.87
N LYS A 24 -14.74 8.59 -8.90
CA LYS A 24 -15.61 9.66 -9.41
C LYS A 24 -16.60 10.16 -8.36
N LEU A 25 -17.31 9.24 -7.69
CA LEU A 25 -18.30 9.59 -6.66
C LEU A 25 -17.66 10.33 -5.48
N ILE A 26 -16.50 9.88 -5.00
CA ILE A 26 -15.76 10.53 -3.91
C ILE A 26 -15.37 11.96 -4.33
N LYS A 27 -14.84 12.15 -5.53
CA LYS A 27 -14.48 13.49 -6.02
C LYS A 27 -15.70 14.40 -6.07
N GLU A 28 -16.79 13.96 -6.70
CA GLU A 28 -17.98 14.77 -6.92
C GLU A 28 -18.71 15.11 -5.62
N GLU A 29 -18.83 14.15 -4.69
CA GLU A 29 -19.64 14.31 -3.48
C GLU A 29 -18.84 14.83 -2.27
N LEU A 30 -17.58 14.43 -2.11
CA LEU A 30 -16.83 14.68 -0.87
C LEU A 30 -15.68 15.67 -1.03
N LEU A 31 -15.16 15.89 -2.24
CA LEU A 31 -13.97 16.72 -2.42
C LEU A 31 -14.27 18.03 -3.15
N LEU A 32 -14.81 17.98 -4.37
CA LEU A 32 -15.06 19.14 -5.21
C LEU A 32 -16.00 20.21 -4.61
N PRO A 33 -16.95 19.87 -3.72
CA PRO A 33 -17.75 20.90 -3.04
C PRO A 33 -16.92 21.80 -2.12
N TYR A 34 -15.82 21.31 -1.55
CA TYR A 34 -15.03 21.97 -0.50
C TYR A 34 -13.66 22.44 -0.95
N VAL A 35 -13.05 21.74 -1.91
CA VAL A 35 -11.68 21.99 -2.39
C VAL A 35 -11.70 22.30 -3.87
N ASP A 36 -10.97 23.36 -4.26
CA ASP A 36 -10.63 23.65 -5.65
C ASP A 36 -9.42 22.81 -6.02
N ILE A 37 -9.73 21.55 -6.42
CA ILE A 37 -8.71 20.51 -6.63
C ILE A 37 -7.89 20.85 -7.86
N ASN A 38 -6.57 20.96 -7.67
CA ASN A 38 -5.59 21.09 -8.73
C ASN A 38 -4.85 19.76 -8.90
N THR A 39 -5.10 19.05 -10.01
CA THR A 39 -4.44 17.76 -10.28
C THR A 39 -3.75 17.75 -11.64
N GLU A 40 -2.63 17.02 -11.71
CA GLU A 40 -2.08 16.51 -12.96
C GLU A 40 -2.59 15.08 -13.12
N TYR A 41 -3.51 14.87 -14.05
CA TYR A 41 -4.31 13.66 -14.19
C TYR A 41 -3.68 12.66 -15.15
N TYR A 42 -3.59 11.40 -14.71
CA TYR A 42 -3.14 10.24 -15.49
C TYR A 42 -4.17 9.12 -15.42
N ASP A 43 -4.70 8.69 -16.57
CA ASP A 43 -5.58 7.52 -16.67
C ASP A 43 -4.76 6.23 -16.70
N LEU A 44 -4.63 5.54 -15.57
CA LEU A 44 -3.99 4.23 -15.46
C LEU A 44 -4.96 3.07 -15.68
N GLY A 45 -6.17 3.34 -16.19
CA GLY A 45 -7.10 2.30 -16.61
C GLY A 45 -6.50 1.42 -17.71
N LEU A 46 -6.80 0.13 -17.67
CA LEU A 46 -6.15 -0.89 -18.51
C LEU A 46 -6.27 -0.59 -20.01
N VAL A 47 -7.40 0.02 -20.44
CA VAL A 47 -7.61 0.41 -21.84
C VAL A 47 -6.59 1.47 -22.27
N ASN A 48 -6.45 2.56 -21.50
CA ASN A 48 -5.50 3.64 -21.82
C ASN A 48 -4.04 3.16 -21.69
N ARG A 49 -3.75 2.29 -20.73
CA ARG A 49 -2.43 1.66 -20.62
C ARG A 49 -2.11 0.84 -21.87
N ASN A 50 -3.08 0.10 -22.41
CA ASN A 50 -2.91 -0.64 -23.67
C ASN A 50 -2.70 0.29 -24.87
N GLU A 51 -3.39 1.42 -24.94
CA GLU A 51 -3.22 2.42 -26.00
C GLU A 51 -1.82 3.05 -25.95
N THR A 52 -1.33 3.39 -24.76
CA THR A 52 -0.03 4.04 -24.53
C THR A 52 1.14 3.07 -24.38
N ASN A 53 0.93 1.76 -24.59
CA ASN A 53 1.92 0.71 -24.30
C ASN A 53 2.52 0.83 -22.89
N ASP A 54 1.66 1.12 -21.90
CA ASP A 54 1.97 1.33 -20.48
C ASP A 54 2.88 2.54 -20.18
N GLN A 55 3.15 3.42 -21.16
CA GLN A 55 3.97 4.61 -20.96
C GLN A 55 3.34 5.56 -19.93
N VAL A 56 2.00 5.66 -19.88
CA VAL A 56 1.27 6.49 -18.91
C VAL A 56 1.60 6.14 -17.44
N THR A 57 1.91 4.87 -17.14
CA THR A 57 2.33 4.45 -15.81
C THR A 57 3.70 5.04 -15.43
N ILE A 58 4.64 5.06 -16.38
CA ILE A 58 5.97 5.67 -16.20
C ILE A 58 5.83 7.18 -16.03
N ASP A 59 5.05 7.83 -16.91
CA ASP A 59 4.84 9.28 -16.89
C ASP A 59 4.23 9.75 -15.56
N SER A 60 3.27 8.99 -15.02
CA SER A 60 2.66 9.28 -13.72
C SER A 60 3.64 9.19 -12.55
N ALA A 61 4.56 8.21 -12.58
CA ALA A 61 5.60 8.07 -11.57
C ALA A 61 6.64 9.22 -11.66
N GLU A 62 7.04 9.61 -12.87
CA GLU A 62 7.94 10.75 -13.06
C GLU A 62 7.27 12.08 -12.66
N ALA A 63 5.97 12.25 -12.92
CA ALA A 63 5.21 13.39 -12.41
C ALA A 63 5.18 13.40 -10.87
N THR A 64 5.10 12.22 -10.23
CA THR A 64 5.16 12.13 -8.76
C THR A 64 6.51 12.60 -8.22
N LYS A 65 7.62 12.32 -8.88
CA LYS A 65 8.91 12.90 -8.50
C LYS A 65 8.93 14.42 -8.61
N LYS A 66 8.25 14.97 -9.61
CA LYS A 66 8.17 16.43 -9.84
C LYS A 66 7.32 17.13 -8.80
N TYR A 67 6.17 16.57 -8.44
CA TYR A 67 5.18 17.21 -7.56
C TYR A 67 5.17 16.66 -6.13
N CYS A 68 5.95 15.65 -5.85
CA CYS A 68 6.17 14.99 -4.55
C CYS A 68 4.99 14.18 -4.00
N VAL A 69 3.74 14.44 -4.40
CA VAL A 69 2.56 13.75 -3.86
C VAL A 69 1.67 13.26 -4.97
N ALA A 70 1.30 11.97 -4.89
CA ALA A 70 0.32 11.33 -5.76
C ALA A 70 -0.80 10.68 -4.96
N VAL A 71 -1.97 10.56 -5.58
CA VAL A 71 -3.06 9.70 -5.14
C VAL A 71 -3.44 8.76 -6.27
N LYS A 72 -3.57 7.48 -5.96
CA LYS A 72 -3.74 6.41 -6.94
C LYS A 72 -4.98 5.57 -6.67
N CYS A 73 -5.78 5.40 -7.71
CA CYS A 73 -6.87 4.42 -7.76
C CYS A 73 -6.32 3.00 -8.01
N ALA A 74 -7.08 1.99 -7.63
CA ALA A 74 -6.70 0.60 -7.90
C ALA A 74 -6.73 0.30 -9.42
N THR A 75 -5.75 -0.48 -9.88
CA THR A 75 -5.53 -0.80 -11.28
C THR A 75 -5.50 -2.31 -11.52
N ILE A 76 -5.93 -2.76 -12.70
CA ILE A 76 -5.85 -4.16 -13.11
C ILE A 76 -4.40 -4.52 -13.42
N THR A 77 -3.90 -5.61 -12.81
CA THR A 77 -2.74 -6.34 -13.33
C THR A 77 -3.28 -7.50 -14.18
N PRO A 78 -3.15 -7.45 -15.52
CA PRO A 78 -3.80 -8.42 -16.38
C PRO A 78 -3.15 -9.81 -16.28
N ASN A 79 -3.99 -10.83 -16.25
CA ASN A 79 -3.63 -12.21 -16.50
C ASN A 79 -4.11 -12.63 -17.92
N ALA A 80 -3.87 -13.87 -18.31
CA ALA A 80 -4.25 -14.37 -19.66
C ALA A 80 -5.75 -14.21 -19.97
N ALA A 81 -6.63 -14.30 -18.97
CA ALA A 81 -8.08 -14.09 -19.15
C ALA A 81 -8.37 -12.61 -19.43
N ARG A 82 -7.73 -11.68 -18.71
CA ARG A 82 -7.86 -10.24 -18.91
C ARG A 82 -7.29 -9.77 -20.24
N VAL A 83 -6.16 -10.35 -20.68
CA VAL A 83 -5.61 -10.06 -22.02
C VAL A 83 -6.66 -10.34 -23.09
N LYS A 84 -7.38 -11.46 -22.97
CA LYS A 84 -8.43 -11.84 -23.93
C LYS A 84 -9.69 -10.99 -23.80
N GLU A 85 -10.12 -10.67 -22.56
CA GLU A 85 -11.31 -9.87 -22.26
C GLU A 85 -11.20 -8.43 -22.81
N TYR A 86 -10.04 -7.81 -22.65
CA TYR A 86 -9.76 -6.42 -23.02
C TYR A 86 -9.06 -6.26 -24.38
N ASP A 87 -8.83 -7.35 -25.10
CA ASP A 87 -8.11 -7.38 -26.39
C ASP A 87 -6.74 -6.66 -26.29
N LEU A 88 -5.96 -7.02 -25.27
CA LEU A 88 -4.69 -6.37 -25.00
C LEU A 88 -3.60 -6.83 -25.95
N LYS A 89 -2.71 -5.91 -26.32
CA LYS A 89 -1.52 -6.19 -27.17
C LYS A 89 -0.56 -7.16 -26.47
N GLU A 90 -0.47 -7.06 -25.14
CA GLU A 90 0.38 -7.91 -24.31
C GLU A 90 -0.13 -8.01 -22.86
N MET A 91 0.48 -8.90 -22.07
CA MET A 91 0.20 -9.03 -20.64
C MET A 91 1.08 -8.06 -19.85
N TYR A 92 0.59 -6.82 -19.68
CA TYR A 92 1.31 -5.75 -18.99
C TYR A 92 1.67 -6.11 -17.56
N LYS A 93 2.80 -5.59 -17.08
CA LYS A 93 3.24 -5.72 -15.68
C LYS A 93 2.31 -4.95 -14.73
N SER A 94 2.45 -5.21 -13.44
CA SER A 94 1.73 -4.46 -12.42
C SER A 94 2.13 -2.98 -12.43
N PRO A 95 1.19 -2.03 -12.59
CA PRO A 95 1.48 -0.60 -12.47
C PRO A 95 2.09 -0.25 -11.12
N ASN A 96 1.57 -0.85 -10.03
CA ASN A 96 2.13 -0.65 -8.70
C ASN A 96 3.60 -1.06 -8.63
N GLY A 97 3.97 -2.19 -9.24
CA GLY A 97 5.36 -2.63 -9.30
C GLY A 97 6.27 -1.66 -10.08
N THR A 98 5.77 -1.11 -11.20
CA THR A 98 6.49 -0.13 -12.01
C THR A 98 6.68 1.20 -11.25
N ILE A 99 5.61 1.75 -10.68
CA ILE A 99 5.65 3.00 -9.90
C ILE A 99 6.60 2.85 -8.71
N ARG A 100 6.46 1.78 -7.92
CA ARG A 100 7.32 1.51 -6.77
C ARG A 100 8.79 1.36 -7.13
N ALA A 101 9.08 0.75 -8.28
CA ALA A 101 10.46 0.62 -8.77
C ALA A 101 11.06 1.96 -9.22
N ILE A 102 10.25 2.90 -9.71
CA ILE A 102 10.67 4.24 -10.14
C ILE A 102 10.85 5.18 -8.96
N LEU A 103 9.91 5.15 -8.00
CA LEU A 103 9.93 6.04 -6.83
C LEU A 103 10.90 5.56 -5.76
N ASP A 104 11.14 4.25 -5.69
CA ASP A 104 11.79 3.55 -4.57
C ASP A 104 11.13 3.89 -3.22
N GLY A 105 11.32 3.08 -2.20
CA GLY A 105 10.81 3.39 -0.87
C GLY A 105 10.11 2.23 -0.17
N THR A 106 9.27 2.60 0.78
CA THR A 106 8.56 1.69 1.67
C THR A 106 7.07 1.92 1.59
N VAL A 107 6.31 0.84 1.46
CA VAL A 107 4.84 0.88 1.54
C VAL A 107 4.42 0.68 2.99
N PHE A 108 3.84 1.72 3.60
CA PHE A 108 3.24 1.64 4.93
C PHE A 108 1.75 1.38 4.81
N ARG A 109 1.27 0.32 5.46
CA ARG A 109 -0.13 -0.08 5.52
C ARG A 109 -0.61 -0.13 6.95
N ALA A 110 -1.64 0.65 7.28
CA ALA A 110 -2.18 0.74 8.62
C ALA A 110 -3.70 0.53 8.62
N PRO A 111 -4.26 -0.26 9.57
CA PRO A 111 -5.70 -0.43 9.67
C PRO A 111 -6.37 0.86 10.15
N ILE A 112 -7.54 1.14 9.58
CA ILE A 112 -8.44 2.20 10.06
C ILE A 112 -9.25 1.62 11.20
N ILE A 113 -9.08 2.16 12.40
CA ILE A 113 -9.78 1.69 13.60
C ILE A 113 -11.09 2.45 13.77
N VAL A 114 -12.17 1.70 13.97
CA VAL A 114 -13.53 2.24 14.17
C VAL A 114 -14.19 1.49 15.31
N ASN A 115 -14.78 2.21 16.25
CA ASN A 115 -15.55 1.59 17.33
C ASN A 115 -16.75 0.80 16.78
N GLY A 116 -16.96 -0.38 17.31
CA GLY A 116 -17.98 -1.30 16.82
C GLY A 116 -17.51 -2.22 15.68
N ILE A 117 -16.27 -2.06 15.18
CA ILE A 117 -15.60 -3.02 14.31
C ILE A 117 -14.41 -3.58 15.08
N GLU A 118 -14.63 -4.72 15.72
CA GLU A 118 -13.60 -5.33 16.57
C GLU A 118 -12.68 -6.27 15.78
N PRO A 119 -11.36 -6.27 16.09
CA PRO A 119 -10.44 -7.24 15.51
C PRO A 119 -10.83 -8.69 15.83
N TYR A 120 -10.61 -9.60 14.87
CA TYR A 120 -10.73 -11.05 15.11
C TYR A 120 -9.73 -11.54 16.15
N VAL A 121 -8.54 -10.92 16.21
CA VAL A 121 -7.54 -11.17 17.24
C VAL A 121 -7.84 -10.29 18.44
N LYS A 122 -8.44 -10.86 19.48
CA LYS A 122 -8.99 -10.13 20.65
C LYS A 122 -7.94 -9.36 21.47
N THR A 123 -6.65 -9.71 21.35
CA THR A 123 -5.56 -9.00 22.02
C THR A 123 -5.21 -7.67 21.34
N TRP A 124 -5.51 -7.51 20.05
CA TRP A 124 -5.16 -6.29 19.33
C TRP A 124 -6.06 -5.11 19.75
N LYS A 125 -5.45 -4.11 20.34
CA LYS A 125 -6.11 -2.89 20.85
C LYS A 125 -5.67 -1.63 20.14
N LYS A 126 -4.51 -1.70 19.46
CA LYS A 126 -3.86 -0.59 18.75
C LYS A 126 -3.52 -1.02 17.32
N PRO A 127 -3.45 -0.10 16.37
CA PRO A 127 -3.11 -0.44 15.01
C PRO A 127 -1.73 -1.08 14.91
N ILE A 128 -1.60 -2.06 14.02
CA ILE A 128 -0.32 -2.67 13.62
C ILE A 128 -0.04 -2.18 12.21
N THR A 129 1.00 -1.36 12.05
CA THR A 129 1.41 -0.83 10.75
C THR A 129 2.42 -1.77 10.13
N ILE A 130 2.14 -2.27 8.92
CA ILE A 130 3.11 -3.03 8.14
C ILE A 130 3.92 -2.07 7.29
N ALA A 131 5.26 -2.14 7.43
CA ALA A 131 6.20 -1.46 6.54
C ALA A 131 6.77 -2.49 5.57
N ARG A 132 6.34 -2.43 4.30
CA ARG A 132 6.74 -3.34 3.23
C ARG A 132 7.83 -2.71 2.38
N HIS A 133 8.97 -3.39 2.23
CA HIS A 133 9.98 -3.01 1.24
C HIS A 133 9.38 -3.05 -0.17
N ALA A 134 9.57 -1.98 -0.94
CA ALA A 134 8.89 -1.84 -2.24
C ALA A 134 9.66 -2.48 -3.41
N TYR A 135 10.82 -3.08 -3.17
CA TYR A 135 11.72 -3.59 -4.20
C TYR A 135 12.14 -5.05 -3.95
N GLY A 136 12.56 -5.73 -5.02
CA GLY A 136 13.25 -7.02 -4.96
C GLY A 136 12.35 -8.22 -4.69
N ASP A 137 12.95 -9.26 -4.13
CA ASP A 137 12.36 -10.57 -3.83
C ASP A 137 11.70 -11.21 -5.08
N VAL A 138 10.62 -11.95 -4.88
CA VAL A 138 9.89 -12.63 -5.97
C VAL A 138 9.30 -11.66 -7.01
N TYR A 139 9.11 -10.39 -6.68
CA TYR A 139 8.57 -9.36 -7.58
C TYR A 139 9.58 -8.89 -8.65
N LYS A 140 10.85 -9.19 -8.46
CA LYS A 140 11.95 -8.93 -9.41
C LYS A 140 12.70 -10.20 -9.78
N ALA A 141 12.08 -11.36 -9.63
CA ALA A 141 12.67 -12.66 -9.91
C ALA A 141 12.72 -12.95 -11.42
N SER A 142 13.70 -13.75 -11.79
CA SER A 142 13.78 -14.44 -13.08
C SER A 142 13.50 -15.92 -12.89
N GLU A 143 12.70 -16.51 -13.75
CA GLU A 143 12.28 -17.90 -13.63
C GLU A 143 12.62 -18.72 -14.89
N MET A 144 12.93 -19.99 -14.71
CA MET A 144 13.19 -20.92 -15.80
C MET A 144 12.61 -22.29 -15.52
N LYS A 145 11.89 -22.85 -16.48
CA LYS A 145 11.52 -24.27 -16.48
C LYS A 145 12.70 -25.12 -16.92
N ILE A 146 13.01 -26.16 -16.17
CA ILE A 146 14.04 -27.15 -16.48
C ILE A 146 13.38 -28.35 -17.18
N PRO A 147 13.70 -28.65 -18.45
CA PRO A 147 13.00 -29.65 -19.23
C PRO A 147 13.41 -31.11 -18.87
N GLY A 148 14.56 -31.30 -18.22
CA GLY A 148 15.07 -32.64 -17.92
C GLY A 148 16.30 -32.63 -17.03
N ALA A 149 17.03 -33.74 -17.00
CA ALA A 149 18.25 -33.86 -16.22
C ALA A 149 19.32 -32.86 -16.66
N GLY A 150 20.03 -32.27 -15.69
CA GLY A 150 21.05 -31.26 -15.97
C GLY A 150 21.49 -30.52 -14.72
N LYS A 151 22.46 -29.63 -14.87
CA LYS A 151 23.05 -28.82 -13.81
C LYS A 151 22.53 -27.37 -13.90
N ALA A 152 22.11 -26.82 -12.80
CA ALA A 152 21.78 -25.40 -12.69
C ALA A 152 22.73 -24.70 -11.72
N GLU A 153 23.25 -23.53 -12.13
CA GLU A 153 24.20 -22.70 -11.37
C GLU A 153 23.74 -21.24 -11.32
N LEU A 154 24.04 -20.58 -10.22
CA LEU A 154 24.05 -19.12 -10.14
C LEU A 154 25.43 -18.63 -10.59
N VAL A 155 25.48 -17.71 -11.52
CA VAL A 155 26.71 -17.16 -12.07
C VAL A 155 26.69 -15.65 -11.93
N TYR A 156 27.74 -15.10 -11.35
CA TYR A 156 28.01 -13.67 -11.35
C TYR A 156 29.29 -13.40 -12.14
N THR A 157 29.22 -12.50 -13.11
CA THR A 157 30.36 -12.05 -13.89
C THR A 157 30.59 -10.57 -13.57
N ASP A 158 31.79 -10.23 -13.08
CA ASP A 158 32.15 -8.85 -12.82
C ASP A 158 32.48 -8.07 -14.11
N GLU A 159 32.71 -6.74 -13.98
CA GLU A 159 33.06 -5.88 -15.14
C GLU A 159 34.37 -6.26 -15.83
N GLN A 160 35.27 -6.96 -15.15
CA GLN A 160 36.52 -7.47 -15.68
C GLN A 160 36.38 -8.84 -16.36
N GLY A 161 35.20 -9.46 -16.31
CA GLY A 161 34.91 -10.77 -16.87
C GLY A 161 35.26 -11.95 -15.96
N ASN A 162 35.59 -11.71 -14.67
CA ASN A 162 35.78 -12.78 -13.71
C ASN A 162 34.45 -13.38 -13.29
N GLU A 163 34.37 -14.71 -13.21
CA GLU A 163 33.15 -15.43 -12.86
C GLU A 163 33.21 -16.04 -11.47
N SER A 164 32.14 -15.87 -10.71
CA SER A 164 31.84 -16.61 -9.49
C SER A 164 30.63 -17.50 -9.73
N ARG A 165 30.70 -18.77 -9.34
CA ARG A 165 29.67 -19.77 -9.58
C ARG A 165 29.25 -20.47 -8.30
N GLU A 166 27.94 -20.63 -8.12
CA GLU A 166 27.35 -21.39 -7.01
C GLU A 166 26.37 -22.43 -7.57
N LEU A 167 26.53 -23.69 -7.20
CA LEU A 167 25.64 -24.76 -7.62
C LEU A 167 24.26 -24.57 -6.98
N ILE A 168 23.21 -24.41 -7.79
CA ILE A 168 21.84 -24.45 -7.30
C ILE A 168 21.41 -25.91 -7.10
N HIS A 169 21.44 -26.71 -8.18
CA HIS A 169 21.00 -28.12 -8.10
C HIS A 169 21.45 -28.94 -9.32
N ASN A 170 21.64 -30.25 -9.07
CA ASN A 170 21.80 -31.25 -10.13
C ASN A 170 20.45 -31.96 -10.35
N PHE A 171 19.71 -31.53 -11.37
CA PHE A 171 18.40 -32.10 -11.69
C PHE A 171 18.55 -33.52 -12.26
N LYS A 172 17.74 -34.45 -11.77
CA LYS A 172 17.60 -35.79 -12.33
C LYS A 172 16.43 -35.92 -13.32
N GLY A 173 15.59 -34.90 -13.43
CA GLY A 173 14.42 -34.80 -14.28
C GLY A 173 13.97 -33.35 -14.43
N ALA A 174 12.76 -33.16 -14.92
CA ALA A 174 12.17 -31.82 -15.08
C ALA A 174 11.99 -31.10 -13.72
N GLY A 175 12.05 -29.77 -13.75
CA GLY A 175 11.92 -28.93 -12.55
C GLY A 175 11.73 -27.47 -12.89
N ILE A 176 11.95 -26.61 -11.90
CA ILE A 176 11.86 -25.16 -12.01
C ILE A 176 12.96 -24.52 -11.16
N ILE A 177 13.50 -23.42 -11.60
CA ILE A 177 14.40 -22.54 -10.81
C ILE A 177 13.89 -21.11 -10.83
N GLN A 178 14.19 -20.39 -9.76
CA GLN A 178 13.93 -18.97 -9.62
C GLN A 178 15.15 -18.28 -9.02
N GLY A 179 15.57 -17.17 -9.63
CA GLY A 179 16.61 -16.30 -9.10
C GLY A 179 16.01 -14.94 -8.72
N MET A 180 16.27 -14.49 -7.52
CA MET A 180 15.88 -13.15 -7.06
C MET A 180 17.09 -12.36 -6.57
N HIS A 181 16.97 -11.04 -6.51
CA HIS A 181 18.03 -10.14 -6.08
C HIS A 181 17.48 -8.99 -5.25
N ASN A 182 18.38 -8.29 -4.58
CA ASN A 182 18.13 -7.00 -3.98
C ASN A 182 19.35 -6.10 -4.10
N LEU A 183 19.21 -4.81 -3.81
CA LEU A 183 20.27 -3.82 -3.87
C LEU A 183 20.50 -3.26 -2.46
N ASN A 184 21.77 -3.12 -2.06
CA ASN A 184 22.10 -2.56 -0.73
C ASN A 184 21.50 -1.16 -0.55
N ASP A 185 21.63 -0.29 -1.55
CA ASP A 185 21.07 1.07 -1.50
C ASP A 185 19.54 1.06 -1.28
N SER A 186 18.81 0.13 -1.93
CA SER A 186 17.36 -0.01 -1.72
C SER A 186 17.03 -0.54 -0.31
N ILE A 187 17.84 -1.45 0.24
CA ILE A 187 17.70 -1.94 1.62
C ILE A 187 17.99 -0.80 2.62
N GLU A 188 19.02 0.02 2.39
CA GLU A 188 19.33 1.20 3.20
C GLU A 188 18.18 2.20 3.18
N ASN A 189 17.62 2.50 2.00
CA ASN A 189 16.47 3.38 1.84
C ASN A 189 15.24 2.86 2.59
N PHE A 190 15.00 1.55 2.52
CA PHE A 190 13.95 0.88 3.29
C PHE A 190 14.15 1.04 4.80
N ALA A 191 15.36 0.78 5.29
CA ALA A 191 15.69 0.93 6.71
C ALA A 191 15.46 2.38 7.18
N ARG A 192 16.01 3.36 6.46
CA ARG A 192 15.86 4.79 6.81
C ARG A 192 14.40 5.23 6.79
N SER A 193 13.61 4.80 5.79
CA SER A 193 12.17 5.09 5.74
C SER A 193 11.45 4.52 6.97
N CYS A 194 11.75 3.29 7.38
CA CYS A 194 11.16 2.67 8.57
C CYS A 194 11.53 3.42 9.85
N PHE A 195 12.81 3.75 10.04
CA PHE A 195 13.27 4.48 11.23
C PHE A 195 12.68 5.90 11.31
N ASN A 196 12.65 6.62 10.19
CA ASN A 196 12.05 7.95 10.14
C ASN A 196 10.55 7.92 10.45
N PHE A 197 9.82 6.98 9.87
CA PHE A 197 8.40 6.83 10.12
C PHE A 197 8.10 6.43 11.57
N ALA A 198 8.94 5.58 12.18
CA ALA A 198 8.85 5.22 13.60
C ALA A 198 9.02 6.44 14.51
N LEU A 199 9.99 7.31 14.23
CA LEU A 199 10.22 8.56 14.97
C LEU A 199 9.06 9.55 14.78
N GLU A 200 8.55 9.71 13.55
CA GLU A 200 7.42 10.60 13.24
C GLU A 200 6.15 10.17 13.98
N THR A 201 5.86 8.87 13.98
CA THR A 201 4.64 8.31 14.61
C THR A 201 4.82 7.93 16.07
N LYS A 202 6.03 7.99 16.61
CA LYS A 202 6.40 7.57 17.97
C LYS A 202 5.98 6.13 18.27
N GLN A 203 6.26 5.24 17.35
CA GLN A 203 5.96 3.81 17.46
C GLN A 203 7.24 2.98 17.47
N ASP A 204 7.23 1.88 18.22
CA ASP A 204 8.29 0.88 18.15
C ASP A 204 8.41 0.32 16.75
N LEU A 205 9.61 -0.07 16.35
CA LEU A 205 9.89 -0.69 15.07
C LEU A 205 10.34 -2.14 15.25
N TRP A 206 9.55 -3.07 14.76
CA TRP A 206 9.93 -4.48 14.67
C TRP A 206 10.38 -4.79 13.25
N PHE A 207 11.52 -5.43 13.10
CA PHE A 207 12.01 -5.91 11.82
C PHE A 207 12.21 -7.42 11.85
N ALA A 208 11.81 -8.12 10.80
CA ALA A 208 11.89 -9.57 10.76
C ALA A 208 12.32 -10.10 9.40
N THR A 209 13.22 -11.08 9.43
CA THR A 209 13.65 -11.88 8.27
C THR A 209 13.86 -13.34 8.67
N LYS A 210 14.34 -14.20 7.77
CA LYS A 210 14.72 -15.57 8.10
C LYS A 210 16.22 -15.79 7.92
N ASP A 211 17.03 -14.96 8.53
CA ASP A 211 18.51 -14.94 8.38
C ASP A 211 19.20 -16.24 8.79
N THR A 212 18.59 -17.03 9.66
CA THR A 212 19.11 -18.35 10.05
C THR A 212 19.04 -19.38 8.91
N ILE A 213 18.17 -19.19 7.93
CA ILE A 213 18.02 -20.04 6.74
C ILE A 213 18.63 -19.35 5.52
N SER A 214 18.23 -18.11 5.24
CA SER A 214 18.75 -17.27 4.16
C SER A 214 19.98 -16.50 4.66
N LYS A 215 21.10 -17.20 4.79
CA LYS A 215 22.30 -16.73 5.50
C LYS A 215 23.07 -15.61 4.79
N LYS A 216 22.81 -15.34 3.54
CA LYS A 216 23.36 -14.21 2.77
C LYS A 216 22.27 -13.17 2.51
N TYR A 217 21.21 -13.54 1.82
CA TYR A 217 20.16 -12.61 1.38
C TYR A 217 19.47 -11.91 2.57
N ASP A 218 18.84 -12.68 3.45
CA ASP A 218 18.12 -12.13 4.62
C ASP A 218 19.08 -11.54 5.69
N HIS A 219 20.26 -12.13 5.81
CA HIS A 219 21.29 -11.65 6.74
C HIS A 219 21.80 -10.26 6.34
N THR A 220 21.98 -9.99 5.05
CA THR A 220 22.32 -8.65 4.54
C THR A 220 21.30 -7.59 4.96
N PHE A 221 20.01 -7.89 4.89
CA PHE A 221 18.96 -6.98 5.38
C PHE A 221 19.13 -6.67 6.87
N LYS A 222 19.35 -7.70 7.67
CA LYS A 222 19.56 -7.56 9.13
C LYS A 222 20.77 -6.68 9.44
N ASP A 223 21.90 -6.94 8.80
CA ASP A 223 23.13 -6.21 9.03
C ASP A 223 22.99 -4.73 8.66
N ILE A 224 22.45 -4.43 7.48
CA ILE A 224 22.21 -3.04 7.02
C ILE A 224 21.29 -2.29 8.00
N PHE A 225 20.18 -2.91 8.42
CA PHE A 225 19.28 -2.29 9.40
C PHE A 225 20.00 -2.00 10.72
N GLN A 226 20.79 -2.97 11.23
CA GLN A 226 21.51 -2.81 12.50
C GLN A 226 22.59 -1.72 12.41
N GLU A 227 23.39 -1.71 11.33
CA GLU A 227 24.43 -0.70 11.13
C GLU A 227 23.84 0.72 11.08
N ILE A 228 22.75 0.91 10.33
CA ILE A 228 22.07 2.21 10.22
C ILE A 228 21.47 2.62 11.58
N TYR A 229 20.85 1.69 12.29
CA TYR A 229 20.29 1.96 13.61
C TYR A 229 21.36 2.43 14.58
N ASP A 230 22.42 1.65 14.72
CA ASP A 230 23.51 1.94 15.68
C ASP A 230 24.19 3.28 15.38
N LYS A 231 24.37 3.60 14.09
CA LYS A 231 25.06 4.80 13.65
C LYS A 231 24.21 6.06 13.73
N ASP A 232 22.96 6.00 13.28
CA ASP A 232 22.18 7.21 12.94
C ASP A 232 20.90 7.37 13.77
N TYR A 233 20.39 6.31 14.43
CA TYR A 233 19.06 6.31 15.04
C TYR A 233 18.98 5.90 16.51
N ALA A 234 19.96 5.21 17.07
CA ALA A 234 19.89 4.68 18.44
C ALA A 234 19.59 5.78 19.48
N ASP A 235 20.31 6.90 19.44
CA ASP A 235 20.10 8.02 20.36
C ASP A 235 18.73 8.67 20.15
N LYS A 236 18.28 8.84 18.89
CA LYS A 236 16.97 9.42 18.56
C LYS A 236 15.81 8.57 19.06
N PHE A 237 15.91 7.24 18.92
CA PHE A 237 14.93 6.29 19.43
C PHE A 237 14.85 6.34 20.95
N LYS A 238 16.00 6.39 21.62
CA LYS A 238 16.08 6.54 23.06
C LYS A 238 15.44 7.85 23.55
N GLU A 239 15.72 8.97 22.89
CA GLU A 239 15.11 10.27 23.21
C GLU A 239 13.59 10.27 22.97
N ALA A 240 13.13 9.59 21.92
CA ALA A 240 11.70 9.45 21.59
C ALA A 240 10.97 8.45 22.48
N GLY A 241 11.70 7.62 23.26
CA GLY A 241 11.13 6.58 24.12
C GLY A 241 10.52 5.42 23.34
N ILE A 242 11.08 5.10 22.16
CA ILE A 242 10.67 3.98 21.31
C ILE A 242 11.82 3.01 21.09
N GLU A 243 11.50 1.77 20.72
CA GLU A 243 12.46 0.69 20.57
C GLU A 243 12.55 0.16 19.14
N TYR A 244 13.76 -0.27 18.74
CA TYR A 244 13.99 -1.09 17.56
C TYR A 244 14.25 -2.53 18.01
N PHE A 245 13.55 -3.48 17.38
CA PHE A 245 13.62 -4.89 17.72
C PHE A 245 13.71 -5.76 16.46
N TYR A 246 14.75 -6.58 16.37
CA TYR A 246 14.90 -7.58 15.30
C TYR A 246 14.59 -8.99 15.82
N THR A 247 13.85 -9.78 15.01
CA THR A 247 13.62 -11.19 15.30
C THR A 247 13.41 -12.01 14.01
N LEU A 248 13.36 -13.34 14.12
CA LEU A 248 12.99 -14.20 12.99
C LEU A 248 11.52 -14.01 12.64
N ILE A 249 11.20 -14.11 11.34
CA ILE A 249 9.84 -13.85 10.84
C ILE A 249 8.78 -14.75 11.46
N ASP A 250 9.08 -16.03 11.72
CA ASP A 250 8.18 -16.97 12.40
C ASP A 250 7.98 -16.62 13.87
N ASP A 251 9.00 -16.15 14.58
CA ASP A 251 8.86 -15.62 15.94
C ASP A 251 8.05 -14.31 15.94
N ALA A 252 8.30 -13.42 14.96
CA ALA A 252 7.51 -12.20 14.80
C ALA A 252 6.02 -12.51 14.65
N VAL A 253 5.63 -13.46 13.79
CA VAL A 253 4.23 -13.86 13.61
C VAL A 253 3.61 -14.30 14.96
N ALA A 254 4.32 -15.11 15.74
CA ALA A 254 3.84 -15.56 17.05
C ALA A 254 3.69 -14.42 18.07
N ARG A 255 4.61 -13.45 18.03
CA ARG A 255 4.57 -12.24 18.90
C ARG A 255 3.44 -11.30 18.51
N VAL A 256 3.28 -11.05 17.21
CA VAL A 256 2.22 -10.18 16.65
C VAL A 256 0.85 -10.65 17.11
N VAL A 257 0.54 -11.94 16.98
CA VAL A 257 -0.76 -12.51 17.41
C VAL A 257 -1.02 -12.33 18.91
N ARG A 258 0.02 -12.32 19.73
CA ARG A 258 -0.07 -12.19 21.20
C ARG A 258 0.01 -10.75 21.69
N SER A 259 0.38 -9.81 20.83
CA SER A 259 0.59 -8.41 21.18
C SER A 259 -0.73 -7.65 21.33
N GLU A 260 -0.63 -6.43 21.86
CA GLU A 260 -1.73 -5.47 21.85
C GLU A 260 -1.72 -4.58 20.59
N GLY A 261 -0.70 -4.67 19.75
CA GLY A 261 -0.45 -3.75 18.64
C GLY A 261 0.28 -2.47 19.07
N GLY A 262 0.24 -1.44 18.22
CA GLY A 262 0.83 -0.12 18.50
C GLY A 262 2.28 0.03 18.03
N TYR A 263 2.71 -0.76 17.08
CA TYR A 263 4.06 -0.74 16.53
C TYR A 263 4.04 -0.86 14.99
N ILE A 264 5.19 -0.59 14.39
CA ILE A 264 5.46 -0.83 12.98
C ILE A 264 6.17 -2.17 12.84
N TRP A 265 5.67 -3.02 11.93
CA TRP A 265 6.31 -4.29 11.59
C TRP A 265 6.89 -4.20 10.18
N ALA A 266 8.22 -4.05 10.08
CA ALA A 266 8.95 -4.00 8.84
C ALA A 266 9.21 -5.42 8.29
N CYS A 267 8.91 -5.60 7.02
CA CYS A 267 9.00 -6.87 6.30
C CYS A 267 9.61 -6.66 4.92
N LYS A 268 10.33 -7.67 4.42
CA LYS A 268 10.72 -7.72 3.01
C LYS A 268 9.49 -7.68 2.10
N ASN A 269 9.71 -7.48 0.80
CA ASN A 269 8.63 -7.22 -0.14
C ASN A 269 7.50 -8.28 -0.11
N TYR A 270 7.82 -9.56 -0.29
CA TYR A 270 6.82 -10.62 -0.29
C TYR A 270 6.21 -10.85 1.10
N ASP A 271 7.05 -10.89 2.13
CA ASP A 271 6.60 -11.06 3.51
C ASP A 271 5.63 -9.94 3.90
N GLY A 272 5.94 -8.70 3.54
CA GLY A 272 5.11 -7.52 3.81
C GLY A 272 3.78 -7.53 3.04
N ASP A 273 3.76 -8.05 1.81
CA ASP A 273 2.53 -8.22 1.04
C ASP A 273 1.55 -9.17 1.76
N VAL A 274 2.03 -10.35 2.11
CA VAL A 274 1.20 -11.36 2.77
C VAL A 274 0.78 -10.93 4.18
N MET A 275 1.71 -10.36 4.96
CA MET A 275 1.43 -9.96 6.34
C MET A 275 0.51 -8.74 6.41
N SER A 276 0.58 -7.80 5.47
CA SER A 276 -0.36 -6.67 5.46
C SER A 276 -1.81 -7.11 5.20
N ASP A 277 -2.03 -8.05 4.29
CA ASP A 277 -3.37 -8.58 4.03
C ASP A 277 -3.90 -9.40 5.21
N MET A 278 -3.04 -10.17 5.87
CA MET A 278 -3.39 -10.90 7.09
C MET A 278 -3.80 -9.94 8.21
N VAL A 279 -3.01 -8.90 8.46
CA VAL A 279 -3.31 -7.88 9.50
C VAL A 279 -4.58 -7.13 9.16
N ALA A 280 -4.76 -6.68 7.90
CA ALA A 280 -5.97 -5.98 7.47
C ALA A 280 -7.23 -6.84 7.69
N THR A 281 -7.18 -8.11 7.27
CA THR A 281 -8.28 -9.05 7.45
C THR A 281 -8.58 -9.26 8.93
N ALA A 282 -7.54 -9.40 9.76
CA ALA A 282 -7.71 -9.62 11.19
C ALA A 282 -8.25 -8.38 11.94
N PHE A 283 -8.06 -7.17 11.41
CA PHE A 283 -8.73 -5.95 11.91
C PHE A 283 -10.15 -5.76 11.36
N GLY A 284 -10.64 -6.66 10.51
CA GLY A 284 -12.03 -6.72 10.08
C GLY A 284 -12.22 -6.71 8.57
N SER A 285 -11.61 -5.78 7.83
CA SER A 285 -11.79 -5.68 6.37
C SER A 285 -10.56 -5.07 5.70
N LEU A 286 -10.18 -5.64 4.55
CA LEU A 286 -9.13 -5.07 3.69
C LEU A 286 -9.51 -3.65 3.18
N SER A 287 -10.81 -3.36 3.09
CA SER A 287 -11.32 -2.01 2.74
C SER A 287 -11.15 -0.99 3.87
N MET A 288 -10.63 -1.40 5.02
CA MET A 288 -10.29 -0.55 6.17
C MET A 288 -8.78 -0.46 6.38
N MET A 289 -8.00 -0.53 5.30
CA MET A 289 -6.54 -0.44 5.32
C MET A 289 -6.06 0.72 4.46
N THR A 290 -5.34 1.65 5.07
CA THR A 290 -4.61 2.70 4.33
C THR A 290 -3.33 2.13 3.73
N SER A 291 -2.84 2.74 2.65
CA SER A 291 -1.57 2.40 2.03
C SER A 291 -0.89 3.67 1.52
N VAL A 292 0.37 3.86 1.87
CA VAL A 292 1.20 4.95 1.35
C VAL A 292 2.59 4.44 1.04
N LEU A 293 3.06 4.70 -0.19
CA LEU A 293 4.47 4.58 -0.54
C LEU A 293 5.19 5.85 -0.10
N VAL A 294 6.21 5.70 0.71
CA VAL A 294 7.10 6.79 1.16
C VAL A 294 8.49 6.54 0.62
N SER A 295 8.94 7.42 -0.26
CA SER A 295 10.30 7.41 -0.78
C SER A 295 11.25 8.17 0.16
N PRO A 296 12.50 7.73 0.37
CA PRO A 296 13.48 8.47 1.16
C PRO A 296 13.84 9.83 0.56
N GLN A 297 13.53 10.05 -0.74
CA GLN A 297 13.71 11.32 -1.42
C GLN A 297 12.55 12.30 -1.21
N GLY A 298 11.51 11.92 -0.45
CA GLY A 298 10.37 12.78 -0.13
C GLY A 298 9.23 12.71 -1.14
N TYR A 299 9.08 11.58 -1.84
CA TYR A 299 7.93 11.30 -2.69
C TYR A 299 6.91 10.44 -1.94
N TYR A 300 5.63 10.73 -2.15
CA TYR A 300 4.52 10.06 -1.49
C TYR A 300 3.47 9.63 -2.52
N GLU A 301 3.04 8.38 -2.49
CA GLU A 301 1.95 7.88 -3.30
C GLU A 301 0.94 7.17 -2.39
N TYR A 302 -0.26 7.74 -2.30
CA TYR A 302 -1.35 7.25 -1.47
C TYR A 302 -2.30 6.40 -2.30
N GLU A 303 -2.64 5.20 -1.83
CA GLU A 303 -3.58 4.30 -2.50
C GLU A 303 -4.44 3.55 -1.49
N ALA A 304 -5.53 2.92 -1.94
CA ALA A 304 -6.22 1.90 -1.15
C ALA A 304 -5.45 0.57 -1.26
N ALA A 305 -5.37 -0.19 -0.17
CA ALA A 305 -4.66 -1.47 -0.16
C ALA A 305 -5.38 -2.58 -0.93
N HIS A 306 -6.68 -2.41 -1.25
CA HIS A 306 -7.48 -3.40 -1.99
C HIS A 306 -7.39 -3.24 -3.51
N GLY A 307 -7.84 -4.26 -4.25
CA GLY A 307 -7.90 -4.23 -5.71
C GLY A 307 -9.14 -3.53 -6.27
N THR A 308 -9.43 -3.73 -7.57
CA THR A 308 -10.44 -3.02 -8.35
C THR A 308 -11.91 -3.41 -8.06
N VAL A 309 -12.14 -4.40 -7.20
CA VAL A 309 -13.47 -4.92 -6.81
C VAL A 309 -14.31 -5.37 -8.03
N GLN A 310 -13.70 -6.17 -8.89
CA GLN A 310 -14.27 -6.70 -10.14
C GLN A 310 -15.70 -7.25 -10.01
N ARG A 311 -15.99 -8.04 -8.97
CA ARG A 311 -17.31 -8.66 -8.78
C ARG A 311 -18.43 -7.64 -8.65
N HIS A 312 -18.19 -6.51 -7.96
CA HIS A 312 -19.15 -5.43 -7.83
C HIS A 312 -19.25 -4.63 -9.14
N TYR A 313 -18.15 -4.48 -9.88
CA TYR A 313 -18.18 -3.80 -11.16
C TYR A 313 -19.10 -4.50 -12.17
N TYR A 314 -19.04 -5.83 -12.28
CA TYR A 314 -19.95 -6.56 -13.18
C TYR A 314 -21.42 -6.48 -12.76
N LYS A 315 -21.72 -6.33 -11.48
CA LYS A 315 -23.08 -6.02 -11.02
C LYS A 315 -23.49 -4.62 -11.42
N HIS A 316 -22.62 -3.64 -11.18
CA HIS A 316 -22.83 -2.25 -11.55
C HIS A 316 -23.13 -2.10 -13.06
N LEU A 317 -22.40 -2.79 -13.94
CA LEU A 317 -22.65 -2.79 -15.38
C LEU A 317 -24.05 -3.34 -15.77
N LYS A 318 -24.66 -4.16 -14.92
CA LYS A 318 -26.02 -4.67 -15.10
C LYS A 318 -27.09 -3.75 -14.48
N GLY A 319 -26.69 -2.62 -13.91
CA GLY A 319 -27.59 -1.72 -13.20
C GLY A 319 -28.01 -2.21 -11.80
N GLU A 320 -27.31 -3.23 -11.26
CA GLU A 320 -27.56 -3.72 -9.91
C GLU A 320 -26.90 -2.81 -8.87
N GLU A 321 -27.57 -2.60 -7.74
CA GLU A 321 -26.99 -1.88 -6.61
C GLU A 321 -25.83 -2.69 -6.00
N THR A 322 -24.78 -1.98 -5.59
CA THR A 322 -23.64 -2.56 -4.89
C THR A 322 -23.36 -1.80 -3.59
N SER A 323 -22.93 -2.55 -2.58
CA SER A 323 -22.46 -2.01 -1.32
C SER A 323 -20.93 -2.22 -1.26
N THR A 324 -20.20 -1.38 -2.00
CA THR A 324 -18.74 -1.35 -2.01
C THR A 324 -18.26 -0.32 -1.02
N ASN A 325 -17.40 -0.72 -0.09
CA ASN A 325 -16.86 0.16 0.94
C ASN A 325 -15.84 1.14 0.31
N PRO A 326 -16.07 2.48 0.37
CA PRO A 326 -15.17 3.47 -0.21
C PRO A 326 -14.13 4.01 0.77
N ILE A 327 -14.14 3.60 2.04
CA ILE A 327 -13.37 4.25 3.12
C ILE A 327 -11.87 4.28 2.81
N ALA A 328 -11.26 3.17 2.43
CA ALA A 328 -9.83 3.16 2.10
C ALA A 328 -9.48 4.10 0.95
N THR A 329 -10.37 4.22 -0.05
CA THR A 329 -10.17 5.16 -1.18
C THR A 329 -10.33 6.62 -0.73
N ILE A 330 -11.28 6.91 0.15
CA ILE A 330 -11.43 8.25 0.77
C ILE A 330 -10.15 8.58 1.54
N PHE A 331 -9.64 7.64 2.35
CA PHE A 331 -8.41 7.84 3.13
C PHE A 331 -7.14 7.98 2.26
N ALA A 332 -7.11 7.39 1.07
CA ALA A 332 -6.05 7.66 0.10
C ALA A 332 -6.08 9.14 -0.34
N TRP A 333 -7.26 9.67 -0.68
CA TRP A 333 -7.43 11.07 -1.01
C TRP A 333 -7.09 12.01 0.14
N THR A 334 -7.60 11.75 1.34
CA THR A 334 -7.34 12.61 2.51
C THR A 334 -5.87 12.59 2.90
N GLY A 335 -5.20 11.44 2.84
CA GLY A 335 -3.77 11.32 3.07
C GLY A 335 -2.95 12.18 2.10
N ALA A 336 -3.28 12.11 0.79
CA ALA A 336 -2.62 12.90 -0.23
C ALA A 336 -2.89 14.41 -0.07
N LEU A 337 -4.13 14.80 0.22
CA LEU A 337 -4.50 16.20 0.46
C LEU A 337 -3.81 16.76 1.71
N ARG A 338 -3.76 15.98 2.79
CA ARG A 338 -3.04 16.35 4.02
C ARG A 338 -1.56 16.60 3.73
N LYS A 339 -0.90 15.66 3.07
CA LYS A 339 0.52 15.77 2.72
C LYS A 339 0.77 16.96 1.78
N ARG A 340 -0.11 17.21 0.82
CA ARG A 340 -0.02 18.39 -0.05
C ARG A 340 -0.20 19.68 0.76
N GLY A 341 -1.15 19.72 1.70
CA GLY A 341 -1.36 20.84 2.61
C GLY A 341 -0.15 21.12 3.49
N GLU A 342 0.50 20.09 4.01
CA GLU A 342 1.74 20.21 4.78
C GLU A 342 2.88 20.81 3.95
N LEU A 343 3.13 20.28 2.74
CA LEU A 343 4.21 20.73 1.87
C LEU A 343 4.00 22.15 1.33
N ASP A 344 2.76 22.54 1.08
CA ASP A 344 2.41 23.86 0.55
C ASP A 344 2.07 24.88 1.63
N SER A 345 2.11 24.47 2.92
CA SER A 345 1.72 25.33 4.06
C SER A 345 0.27 25.84 3.95
N ILE A 346 -0.65 24.94 3.57
CA ILE A 346 -2.10 25.19 3.49
C ILE A 346 -2.80 24.39 4.62
N PRO A 347 -2.84 24.90 5.85
CA PRO A 347 -3.37 24.15 7.00
C PRO A 347 -4.86 23.84 6.89
N GLU A 348 -5.63 24.64 6.12
CA GLU A 348 -7.05 24.39 5.86
C GLU A 348 -7.24 23.10 5.07
N LEU A 349 -6.33 22.75 4.17
CA LEU A 349 -6.38 21.51 3.39
C LEU A 349 -6.14 20.28 4.28
N SER A 350 -5.16 20.37 5.19
CA SER A 350 -4.91 19.31 6.19
C SER A 350 -6.09 19.17 7.16
N LYS A 351 -6.66 20.28 7.63
CA LYS A 351 -7.83 20.27 8.51
C LYS A 351 -9.06 19.64 7.82
N PHE A 352 -9.29 19.96 6.55
CA PHE A 352 -10.36 19.36 5.75
C PHE A 352 -10.19 17.84 5.66
N ALA A 353 -8.98 17.37 5.34
CA ALA A 353 -8.66 15.95 5.26
C ALA A 353 -8.96 15.23 6.58
N ASP A 354 -8.53 15.79 7.72
CA ASP A 354 -8.79 15.25 9.06
C ASP A 354 -10.30 15.23 9.39
N THR A 355 -11.03 16.26 8.96
CA THR A 355 -12.48 16.35 9.21
C THR A 355 -13.25 15.31 8.39
N LEU A 356 -12.84 15.08 7.12
CA LEU A 356 -13.45 14.05 6.28
C LEU A 356 -13.18 12.63 6.81
N GLU A 357 -11.98 12.35 7.32
CA GLU A 357 -11.69 11.06 7.97
C GLU A 357 -12.56 10.86 9.22
N LYS A 358 -12.69 11.90 10.06
CA LYS A 358 -13.60 11.86 11.23
C LYS A 358 -15.04 11.64 10.82
N ALA A 359 -15.50 12.25 9.73
CA ALA A 359 -16.84 12.04 9.21
C ALA A 359 -17.07 10.59 8.78
N CYS A 360 -16.11 9.97 8.08
CA CYS A 360 -16.18 8.55 7.72
C CYS A 360 -16.29 7.65 8.95
N ILE A 361 -15.41 7.85 9.92
CA ILE A 361 -15.38 7.06 11.17
C ILE A 361 -16.70 7.24 11.92
N LYS A 362 -17.13 8.49 12.15
CA LYS A 362 -18.37 8.79 12.86
C LYS A 362 -19.60 8.20 12.16
N THR A 363 -19.67 8.24 10.84
CA THR A 363 -20.80 7.65 10.09
C THR A 363 -20.94 6.15 10.39
N VAL A 364 -19.81 5.41 10.45
CA VAL A 364 -19.81 3.98 10.80
C VAL A 364 -20.16 3.79 12.28
N GLU A 365 -19.60 4.58 13.18
CA GLU A 365 -19.86 4.52 14.63
C GLU A 365 -21.33 4.86 14.97
N ASP A 366 -21.98 5.71 14.19
CA ASP A 366 -23.41 6.02 14.27
C ASP A 366 -24.29 4.89 13.68
N GLY A 367 -23.69 3.76 13.29
CA GLY A 367 -24.38 2.56 12.79
C GLY A 367 -24.74 2.57 11.31
N LYS A 368 -24.31 3.55 10.53
CA LYS A 368 -24.51 3.62 9.05
C LYS A 368 -23.28 3.08 8.34
N MET A 369 -23.37 1.97 7.63
CA MET A 369 -22.20 1.31 7.05
C MET A 369 -22.51 0.48 5.82
N THR A 370 -21.47 0.13 5.08
CA THR A 370 -21.54 -0.81 3.95
C THR A 370 -21.70 -2.25 4.43
N LYS A 371 -22.15 -3.13 3.54
CA LYS A 371 -22.51 -4.51 3.87
C LYS A 371 -21.36 -5.32 4.50
N ASP A 372 -20.12 -5.10 4.05
CA ASP A 372 -18.95 -5.78 4.60
C ASP A 372 -18.76 -5.48 6.09
N LEU A 373 -18.94 -4.22 6.50
CA LEU A 373 -18.85 -3.81 7.90
C LEU A 373 -20.09 -4.23 8.71
N ALA A 374 -21.28 -4.15 8.10
CA ALA A 374 -22.51 -4.57 8.76
C ALA A 374 -22.54 -6.07 9.14
N LEU A 375 -21.75 -6.90 8.44
CA LEU A 375 -21.62 -8.33 8.73
C LEU A 375 -20.70 -8.64 9.93
N ILE A 376 -19.85 -7.70 10.32
CA ILE A 376 -18.82 -7.91 11.34
C ILE A 376 -18.92 -6.94 12.52
N THR A 377 -19.81 -5.94 12.43
CA THR A 377 -19.99 -4.96 13.49
C THR A 377 -20.57 -5.58 14.76
N THR A 378 -20.18 -5.02 15.90
CA THR A 378 -20.75 -5.33 17.22
C THR A 378 -21.85 -4.33 17.63
N LEU A 379 -22.15 -3.33 16.80
CA LEU A 379 -23.21 -2.37 17.05
C LEU A 379 -24.59 -3.02 16.86
N ASP A 380 -25.53 -2.62 17.69
CA ASP A 380 -26.92 -3.07 17.60
C ASP A 380 -27.64 -2.40 16.41
N ASN A 381 -28.37 -3.21 15.62
CA ASN A 381 -29.22 -2.73 14.53
C ASN A 381 -28.53 -1.82 13.50
N PRO A 382 -27.40 -2.22 12.91
CA PRO A 382 -26.73 -1.39 11.92
C PRO A 382 -27.58 -1.20 10.65
N VAL A 383 -27.53 0.01 10.10
CA VAL A 383 -28.14 0.36 8.82
C VAL A 383 -27.17 0.04 7.70
N THR A 384 -27.49 -0.99 6.92
CA THR A 384 -26.69 -1.35 5.76
C THR A 384 -27.03 -0.45 4.58
N LEU A 385 -26.04 0.26 4.07
CA LEU A 385 -26.18 1.18 2.95
C LEU A 385 -25.50 0.63 1.68
N ASN A 386 -26.04 0.98 0.50
CA ASN A 386 -25.31 0.85 -0.75
C ASN A 386 -24.20 1.91 -0.80
N THR A 387 -23.35 1.81 -1.81
CA THR A 387 -22.17 2.69 -1.96
C THR A 387 -22.52 4.17 -2.01
N GLN A 388 -23.55 4.53 -2.81
CA GLN A 388 -23.94 5.93 -3.00
C GLN A 388 -24.55 6.52 -1.75
N ASP A 389 -25.43 5.78 -1.08
CA ASP A 389 -26.07 6.24 0.14
C ASP A 389 -25.07 6.32 1.31
N PHE A 390 -24.07 5.45 1.34
CA PHE A 390 -22.98 5.56 2.32
C PHE A 390 -22.16 6.84 2.10
N ILE A 391 -21.77 7.15 0.86
CA ILE A 391 -21.04 8.39 0.53
C ILE A 391 -21.87 9.64 0.88
N LYS A 392 -23.18 9.61 0.63
CA LYS A 392 -24.08 10.71 1.04
C LYS A 392 -24.15 10.85 2.57
N ALA A 393 -24.24 9.73 3.30
CA ALA A 393 -24.24 9.76 4.76
C ALA A 393 -22.93 10.34 5.32
N VAL A 394 -21.78 10.01 4.72
CA VAL A 394 -20.48 10.62 5.06
C VAL A 394 -20.49 12.11 4.77
N ARG A 395 -21.07 12.55 3.65
CA ARG A 395 -21.19 13.97 3.32
C ARG A 395 -22.05 14.73 4.33
N GLU A 396 -23.21 14.18 4.70
CA GLU A 396 -24.09 14.78 5.74
C GLU A 396 -23.32 14.95 7.06
N THR A 397 -22.60 13.91 7.48
CA THR A 397 -21.75 13.99 8.69
C THR A 397 -20.60 15.00 8.53
N LEU A 398 -20.01 15.10 7.33
CA LEU A 398 -18.97 16.09 7.05
C LEU A 398 -19.52 17.52 7.16
N ASP A 399 -20.70 17.79 6.59
CA ASP A 399 -21.37 19.09 6.66
C ASP A 399 -21.68 19.51 8.12
N GLU A 400 -21.97 18.54 9.00
CA GLU A 400 -22.16 18.77 10.44
C GLU A 400 -20.87 19.12 11.19
N LEU A 401 -19.72 18.62 10.71
CA LEU A 401 -18.42 18.79 11.37
C LEU A 401 -17.60 20.00 10.86
N MET A 402 -17.96 20.53 9.68
CA MET A 402 -17.31 21.70 9.05
C MET A 402 -17.80 23.00 9.65
#